data_5de7102d77442cad30aef66e4e74f23e
#
_entry.id   5de7102d77442cad30aef66e4e74f23e
#
_cell.length_a   1.000
_cell.length_b   1.000
_cell.length_c   1.000
_cell.angle_alpha   90.00
_cell.angle_beta   90.00
_cell.angle_gamma   90.00
#
_symmetry.space_group_name_H-M   'P 1'
#
loop_
_entity.id
_entity.type
_entity.pdbx_description
1 polymer ?
#
loop_
_entity_poly.entity_id
_entity_poly.type
_entity_poly.pdbx_seq_one_letter_code
_entity_poly.pdbx_strand_id
1 'polypeptide(L)'
;LLLIAGIASFSSCSQEEDVKEMNGDNSSSGLQISVSDGGYFDTTLGTRAIEKGYATEFTEGDEIGIFGVDANGIVENINNRKCMMTADGNWKIDGEQIKYNGAEFKQMKFYAYYPYDVNVKFNVTEGDPFAEYISEWTLGNDQSGEKYTKYDLMTSSSSAVVDNRFKGEINFKMQHCMALAVLKMPNLVYNFINSDVTIDDYELPITNASFKLNNKEVTPYYQKSTGAYRFLVKPGEEFKIEGSYTGVKEMTYTATAKLNEGTAKVYTVSDTNKKEY
;
A
#
# COMPACT_ATOMS: atom_id res chain seq x y z
N LEU A 1 -44.23 16.20 -67.54
CA LEU A 1 -43.19 16.10 -66.47
C LEU A 1 -43.83 16.33 -65.12
N LEU A 2 -44.12 15.23 -64.41
CA LEU A 2 -44.86 15.25 -63.13
C LEU A 2 -43.83 15.15 -61.99
N LEU A 3 -43.77 16.17 -61.17
CA LEU A 3 -42.98 16.16 -59.92
C LEU A 3 -43.89 15.74 -58.79
N ILE A 4 -43.66 14.60 -58.18
CA ILE A 4 -44.34 14.14 -56.96
C ILE A 4 -43.46 14.51 -55.77
N ALA A 5 -43.93 15.45 -54.96
CA ALA A 5 -43.31 15.79 -53.67
C ALA A 5 -43.87 14.86 -52.61
N GLY A 6 -43.02 13.99 -52.07
CA GLY A 6 -43.34 13.14 -50.94
C GLY A 6 -43.18 13.88 -49.62
N ILE A 7 -44.26 14.04 -48.89
CA ILE A 7 -44.31 14.58 -47.53
C ILE A 7 -44.01 13.44 -46.56
N ALA A 8 -42.82 13.43 -45.95
CA ALA A 8 -42.47 12.54 -44.87
C ALA A 8 -43.03 13.07 -43.55
N SER A 9 -44.06 12.47 -43.03
CA SER A 9 -44.61 12.73 -41.71
C SER A 9 -43.71 12.13 -40.65
N PHE A 10 -42.98 12.94 -39.92
CA PHE A 10 -42.33 12.48 -38.70
C PHE A 10 -43.35 12.33 -37.58
N SER A 11 -43.72 11.06 -37.31
CA SER A 11 -44.46 10.71 -36.12
C SER A 11 -43.49 10.78 -34.93
N SER A 12 -43.59 11.82 -34.14
CA SER A 12 -42.95 11.95 -32.83
C SER A 12 -43.69 11.03 -31.88
N CYS A 13 -43.15 9.82 -31.64
CA CYS A 13 -43.51 9.06 -30.46
C CYS A 13 -42.84 9.71 -29.26
N SER A 14 -43.58 10.51 -28.52
CA SER A 14 -43.30 10.78 -27.13
C SER A 14 -43.54 9.49 -26.36
N GLN A 15 -42.46 8.72 -26.11
CA GLN A 15 -42.47 7.78 -25.01
C GLN A 15 -42.45 8.60 -23.73
N GLU A 16 -43.59 8.77 -23.12
CA GLU A 16 -43.68 8.99 -21.69
C GLU A 16 -43.03 7.74 -21.07
N GLU A 17 -41.74 7.87 -20.68
CA GLU A 17 -41.17 6.93 -19.74
C GLU A 17 -41.95 7.12 -18.45
N ASP A 18 -42.84 6.16 -18.19
CA ASP A 18 -43.36 5.91 -16.87
C ASP A 18 -42.16 5.85 -15.90
N VAL A 19 -41.93 6.96 -15.24
CA VAL A 19 -41.15 7.01 -14.03
C VAL A 19 -41.95 6.17 -13.04
N LYS A 20 -41.76 4.84 -13.09
CA LYS A 20 -42.07 4.01 -11.95
C LYS A 20 -41.30 4.64 -10.82
N GLU A 21 -42.02 5.34 -9.95
CA GLU A 21 -41.59 5.53 -8.58
C GLU A 21 -41.17 4.13 -8.10
N MET A 22 -39.88 3.90 -8.10
CA MET A 22 -39.31 2.83 -7.30
C MET A 22 -39.61 3.21 -5.86
N ASN A 23 -40.79 2.79 -5.40
CA ASN A 23 -41.02 2.60 -3.99
C ASN A 23 -39.86 1.75 -3.49
N GLY A 24 -38.92 2.42 -2.84
CA GLY A 24 -37.73 1.79 -2.36
C GLY A 24 -38.10 0.65 -1.46
N ASP A 25 -37.87 -0.53 -1.95
CA ASP A 25 -37.59 -1.66 -1.10
C ASP A 25 -36.32 -1.23 -0.33
N ASN A 26 -36.55 -0.79 0.91
CA ASN A 26 -35.50 -0.54 1.91
C ASN A 26 -34.88 -1.88 2.32
N SER A 27 -34.38 -2.63 1.37
CA SER A 27 -33.41 -3.66 1.65
C SER A 27 -32.15 -2.88 2.05
N SER A 28 -31.94 -2.71 3.35
CA SER A 28 -30.73 -2.14 3.92
C SER A 28 -29.56 -3.02 3.50
N SER A 29 -29.00 -2.75 2.31
CA SER A 29 -27.73 -3.32 1.92
C SER A 29 -26.71 -2.81 2.92
N GLY A 30 -25.97 -3.73 3.54
CA GLY A 30 -24.91 -3.36 4.48
C GLY A 30 -23.84 -2.54 3.75
N LEU A 31 -23.13 -1.74 4.52
CA LEU A 31 -21.97 -0.98 4.05
C LEU A 31 -20.94 -1.94 3.41
N GLN A 32 -20.52 -1.62 2.21
CA GLN A 32 -19.46 -2.35 1.49
C GLN A 32 -18.16 -1.58 1.57
N ILE A 33 -17.08 -2.31 1.77
CA ILE A 33 -15.73 -1.75 1.89
C ILE A 33 -14.88 -2.30 0.76
N SER A 34 -14.14 -1.41 0.11
CA SER A 34 -13.03 -1.79 -0.75
C SER A 34 -11.76 -1.08 -0.29
N VAL A 35 -10.65 -1.78 -0.41
CA VAL A 35 -9.34 -1.29 0.03
C VAL A 35 -8.34 -1.52 -1.08
N SER A 36 -7.55 -0.49 -1.36
CA SER A 36 -6.42 -0.57 -2.28
C SER A 36 -5.19 0.06 -1.65
N ASP A 37 -4.02 -0.42 -2.02
CA ASP A 37 -2.78 0.22 -1.62
C ASP A 37 -2.46 1.39 -2.54
N GLY A 38 -2.03 2.51 -1.96
CA GLY A 38 -1.52 3.69 -2.66
C GLY A 38 -0.10 3.52 -3.19
N GLY A 39 0.65 2.56 -2.64
CA GLY A 39 2.05 2.29 -2.93
C GLY A 39 3.00 3.33 -2.37
N TYR A 40 4.28 2.95 -2.27
CA TYR A 40 5.34 3.89 -1.94
C TYR A 40 5.74 4.72 -3.15
N PHE A 41 6.01 5.99 -2.93
CA PHE A 41 6.54 6.88 -3.95
C PHE A 41 8.05 6.67 -4.12
N ASP A 42 8.50 6.27 -5.32
CA ASP A 42 9.93 6.08 -5.62
C ASP A 42 10.64 7.42 -5.81
N THR A 43 11.51 7.76 -4.87
CA THR A 43 12.32 9.00 -4.93
C THR A 43 13.56 8.87 -5.82
N THR A 44 13.90 7.66 -6.27
CA THR A 44 15.07 7.40 -7.11
C THR A 44 14.85 7.95 -8.52
N LEU A 45 13.62 7.92 -9.01
CA LEU A 45 13.27 8.27 -10.40
C LEU A 45 12.94 9.75 -10.59
N GLY A 46 12.81 10.54 -9.53
CA GLY A 46 12.47 11.97 -9.61
C GLY A 46 11.11 12.26 -10.28
N THR A 47 10.32 11.24 -10.57
CA THR A 47 9.00 11.34 -11.19
C THR A 47 7.90 10.94 -10.20
N ARG A 48 6.70 11.51 -10.36
CA ARG A 48 5.53 11.14 -9.56
C ARG A 48 4.89 9.82 -9.98
N ALA A 49 5.56 9.01 -10.78
CA ALA A 49 5.07 7.72 -11.19
C ALA A 49 5.21 6.72 -10.03
N ILE A 50 4.10 6.19 -9.56
CA ILE A 50 4.08 5.10 -8.59
C ILE A 50 4.46 3.83 -9.35
N GLU A 51 5.63 3.27 -9.06
CA GLU A 51 5.97 1.96 -9.57
C GLU A 51 5.13 0.90 -8.84
N LYS A 52 4.43 0.05 -9.60
CA LYS A 52 3.64 -1.08 -9.05
C LYS A 52 4.47 -2.05 -8.19
N GLY A 53 5.81 -1.94 -8.22
CA GLY A 53 6.74 -2.78 -7.47
C GLY A 53 6.81 -2.53 -5.96
N TYR A 54 6.24 -1.43 -5.45
CA TYR A 54 6.28 -1.07 -4.04
C TYR A 54 4.89 -1.02 -3.38
N ALA A 55 3.90 -1.57 -4.04
CA ALA A 55 2.57 -1.75 -3.46
C ALA A 55 2.50 -3.05 -2.66
N THR A 56 1.73 -3.02 -1.58
CA THR A 56 1.36 -4.20 -0.80
C THR A 56 0.11 -4.83 -1.43
N GLU A 57 0.13 -6.11 -1.66
CA GLU A 57 -1.03 -6.88 -2.09
C GLU A 57 -1.68 -7.50 -0.85
N PHE A 58 -2.92 -7.10 -0.58
CA PHE A 58 -3.69 -7.67 0.53
C PHE A 58 -4.14 -9.09 0.17
N THR A 59 -4.07 -9.96 1.16
CA THR A 59 -4.38 -11.39 1.03
C THR A 59 -5.45 -11.84 2.01
N GLU A 60 -5.99 -13.02 1.82
CA GLU A 60 -6.92 -13.63 2.77
C GLU A 60 -6.38 -13.58 4.20
N GLY A 61 -7.21 -13.10 5.13
CA GLY A 61 -6.86 -12.95 6.53
C GLY A 61 -6.23 -11.62 6.91
N ASP A 62 -5.90 -10.74 5.95
CA ASP A 62 -5.51 -9.38 6.29
C ASP A 62 -6.66 -8.63 6.93
N GLU A 63 -6.35 -7.85 7.96
CA GLU A 63 -7.32 -7.15 8.78
C GLU A 63 -7.04 -5.65 8.84
N ILE A 64 -8.07 -4.85 8.65
CA ILE A 64 -8.03 -3.38 8.85
C ILE A 64 -9.00 -2.97 9.94
N GLY A 65 -8.74 -1.83 10.57
CA GLY A 65 -9.71 -1.15 11.43
C GLY A 65 -10.34 0.03 10.71
N ILE A 66 -11.64 0.24 10.93
CA ILE A 66 -12.37 1.36 10.35
C ILE A 66 -13.06 2.20 11.41
N PHE A 67 -13.10 3.52 11.19
CA PHE A 67 -13.84 4.49 11.99
C PHE A 67 -14.78 5.29 11.11
N GLY A 68 -15.98 5.57 11.62
CA GLY A 68 -16.89 6.55 11.07
C GLY A 68 -16.99 7.76 12.01
N VAL A 69 -16.89 8.96 11.47
CA VAL A 69 -16.89 10.21 12.21
C VAL A 69 -17.93 11.14 11.61
N ASP A 70 -18.83 11.64 12.44
CA ASP A 70 -19.82 12.67 12.10
C ASP A 70 -19.55 14.00 12.83
N ALA A 71 -20.48 14.92 12.79
CA ALA A 71 -20.37 16.21 13.48
C ALA A 71 -20.29 16.10 15.01
N ASN A 72 -20.71 14.97 15.60
CA ASN A 72 -20.72 14.72 17.05
C ASN A 72 -19.49 13.92 17.50
N GLY A 73 -18.67 13.42 16.58
CA GLY A 73 -17.48 12.63 16.86
C GLY A 73 -17.54 11.23 16.27
N ILE A 74 -16.90 10.26 16.94
CA ILE A 74 -16.85 8.87 16.49
C ILE A 74 -18.23 8.23 16.65
N VAL A 75 -18.73 7.63 15.55
CA VAL A 75 -20.01 6.92 15.54
C VAL A 75 -19.83 5.56 16.21
N GLU A 76 -20.62 5.26 17.25
CA GLU A 76 -20.44 4.10 18.14
C GLU A 76 -20.36 2.76 17.38
N ASN A 77 -21.24 2.54 16.41
CA ASN A 77 -21.26 1.29 15.65
C ASN A 77 -20.19 1.21 14.55
N ILE A 78 -19.40 2.27 14.36
CA ILE A 78 -18.26 2.35 13.41
C ILE A 78 -17.01 2.84 14.17
N ASN A 79 -16.81 2.34 15.37
CA ASN A 79 -15.66 2.67 16.20
C ASN A 79 -14.72 1.47 16.24
N ASN A 80 -13.56 1.60 15.61
CA ASN A 80 -12.56 0.54 15.45
C ASN A 80 -13.16 -0.80 14.99
N ARG A 81 -14.06 -0.75 14.03
CA ARG A 81 -14.65 -1.97 13.47
C ARG A 81 -13.63 -2.71 12.63
N LYS A 82 -13.43 -3.96 12.99
CA LYS A 82 -12.56 -4.85 12.23
C LYS A 82 -13.20 -5.21 10.91
N CYS A 83 -12.40 -5.18 9.85
CA CYS A 83 -12.77 -5.64 8.51
C CYS A 83 -11.68 -6.56 8.00
N MET A 84 -12.03 -7.75 7.54
CA MET A 84 -11.10 -8.81 7.14
C MET A 84 -11.25 -9.14 5.67
N MET A 85 -10.14 -9.37 4.99
CA MET A 85 -10.12 -9.87 3.63
C MET A 85 -10.44 -11.35 3.58
N THR A 86 -11.42 -11.71 2.78
CA THR A 86 -11.89 -13.08 2.60
C THR A 86 -11.23 -13.76 1.39
N ALA A 87 -11.30 -15.08 1.29
CA ALA A 87 -10.68 -15.87 0.22
C ALA A 87 -11.13 -15.49 -1.20
N ASP A 88 -12.32 -14.90 -1.35
CA ASP A 88 -12.86 -14.39 -2.60
C ASP A 88 -12.40 -12.96 -2.94
N GLY A 89 -11.49 -12.39 -2.13
CA GLY A 89 -10.91 -11.06 -2.35
C GLY A 89 -11.81 -9.91 -1.90
N ASN A 90 -12.89 -10.19 -1.15
CA ASN A 90 -13.78 -9.16 -0.63
C ASN A 90 -13.45 -8.80 0.82
N TRP A 91 -13.68 -7.54 1.18
CA TRP A 91 -13.55 -7.08 2.55
C TRP A 91 -14.85 -7.24 3.31
N LYS A 92 -14.83 -7.96 4.41
CA LYS A 92 -16.01 -8.24 5.24
C LYS A 92 -15.85 -7.63 6.62
N ILE A 93 -16.84 -6.83 7.02
CA ILE A 93 -16.92 -6.27 8.38
C ILE A 93 -17.24 -7.40 9.35
N ASP A 94 -16.46 -7.49 10.44
CA ASP A 94 -16.66 -8.46 11.51
C ASP A 94 -17.90 -8.10 12.35
N GLY A 95 -18.70 -9.12 12.69
CA GLY A 95 -19.93 -8.98 13.46
C GLY A 95 -21.12 -8.45 12.64
N GLU A 96 -21.97 -7.64 13.27
CA GLU A 96 -23.15 -7.11 12.62
C GLU A 96 -22.82 -6.15 11.48
N GLN A 97 -23.54 -6.29 10.38
CA GLN A 97 -23.40 -5.37 9.26
C GLN A 97 -23.78 -3.95 9.66
N ILE A 98 -22.96 -3.00 9.24
CA ILE A 98 -23.28 -1.59 9.39
C ILE A 98 -24.36 -1.28 8.37
N LYS A 99 -25.56 -1.02 8.86
CA LYS A 99 -26.67 -0.57 8.02
C LYS A 99 -26.39 0.86 7.58
N TYR A 100 -26.57 1.08 6.30
CA TYR A 100 -26.31 2.38 5.72
C TYR A 100 -27.64 3.11 5.47
N ASN A 101 -27.70 4.35 5.94
CA ASN A 101 -28.74 5.30 5.62
C ASN A 101 -28.08 6.48 4.90
N GLY A 102 -28.41 6.67 3.62
CA GLY A 102 -27.78 7.69 2.78
C GLY A 102 -27.87 9.11 3.33
N ALA A 103 -28.88 9.42 4.17
CA ALA A 103 -29.02 10.75 4.79
C ALA A 103 -28.03 10.96 5.94
N GLU A 104 -27.79 9.94 6.77
CA GLU A 104 -26.87 10.00 7.91
C GLU A 104 -25.42 10.00 7.44
N PHE A 105 -25.09 9.22 6.44
CA PHE A 105 -23.74 9.10 5.91
C PHE A 105 -23.28 10.35 5.13
N LYS A 106 -24.18 11.22 4.71
CA LYS A 106 -23.86 12.44 3.91
C LYS A 106 -22.81 13.35 4.50
N GLN A 107 -22.63 13.34 5.81
CA GLN A 107 -21.70 14.22 6.52
C GLN A 107 -20.60 13.44 7.26
N MET A 108 -20.53 12.12 7.06
CA MET A 108 -19.55 11.29 7.72
C MET A 108 -18.23 11.27 6.96
N LYS A 109 -17.15 11.26 7.73
CA LYS A 109 -15.81 10.90 7.26
C LYS A 109 -15.50 9.51 7.73
N PHE A 110 -14.88 8.72 6.85
CA PHE A 110 -14.42 7.39 7.19
C PHE A 110 -12.91 7.36 7.20
N TYR A 111 -12.37 6.60 8.15
CA TYR A 111 -10.93 6.40 8.30
C TYR A 111 -10.65 4.92 8.41
N ALA A 112 -9.55 4.49 7.83
CA ALA A 112 -9.07 3.12 7.92
C ALA A 112 -7.58 3.08 8.25
N TYR A 113 -7.14 1.98 8.86
CA TYR A 113 -5.74 1.72 9.09
C TYR A 113 -5.45 0.22 9.00
N TYR A 114 -4.21 -0.12 8.69
CA TYR A 114 -3.68 -1.48 8.60
C TYR A 114 -2.29 -1.53 9.25
N PRO A 115 -1.95 -2.61 9.96
CA PRO A 115 -2.79 -3.74 10.34
C PRO A 115 -3.74 -3.40 11.47
N TYR A 116 -4.82 -4.19 11.62
CA TYR A 116 -5.79 -4.00 12.72
C TYR A 116 -5.13 -4.16 14.09
N ASP A 117 -5.45 -3.27 14.99
CA ASP A 117 -5.07 -3.30 16.41
C ASP A 117 -6.24 -2.87 17.29
N VAL A 118 -6.59 -3.69 18.28
CA VAL A 118 -7.66 -3.37 19.22
C VAL A 118 -7.32 -2.14 20.09
N ASN A 119 -6.03 -1.83 20.27
CA ASN A 119 -5.53 -0.73 21.09
C ASN A 119 -5.15 0.51 20.29
N VAL A 120 -5.61 0.61 19.03
CA VAL A 120 -5.31 1.77 18.19
C VAL A 120 -5.68 3.08 18.87
N LYS A 121 -4.80 4.07 18.76
CA LYS A 121 -5.07 5.43 19.19
C LYS A 121 -5.63 6.24 18.03
N PHE A 122 -6.84 6.75 18.21
CA PHE A 122 -7.56 7.52 17.21
C PHE A 122 -8.21 8.75 17.85
N ASN A 123 -7.81 9.93 17.42
CA ASN A 123 -8.24 11.20 17.99
C ASN A 123 -8.77 12.16 16.91
N VAL A 124 -10.09 12.36 16.88
CA VAL A 124 -10.76 13.20 15.87
C VAL A 124 -10.52 14.70 16.05
N THR A 125 -9.94 15.15 17.16
CA THR A 125 -9.62 16.56 17.42
C THR A 125 -8.28 16.99 16.81
N GLU A 126 -7.48 16.05 16.33
CA GLU A 126 -6.20 16.30 15.70
C GLU A 126 -6.35 16.45 14.17
N GLY A 127 -5.38 17.09 13.53
CA GLY A 127 -5.36 17.26 12.08
C GLY A 127 -5.28 15.92 11.34
N ASP A 128 -4.44 14.99 11.84
CA ASP A 128 -4.42 13.58 11.48
C ASP A 128 -4.87 12.74 12.68
N PRO A 129 -6.02 12.08 12.61
CA PRO A 129 -6.54 11.31 13.75
C PRO A 129 -5.66 10.14 14.20
N PHE A 130 -4.73 9.69 13.38
CA PHE A 130 -3.77 8.63 13.69
C PHE A 130 -2.39 9.13 14.13
N ALA A 131 -2.18 10.45 14.24
CA ALA A 131 -0.87 11.05 14.49
C ALA A 131 -0.15 10.45 15.72
N GLU A 132 -0.86 10.30 16.84
CA GLU A 132 -0.31 9.69 18.05
C GLU A 132 0.07 8.23 17.81
N TYR A 133 -0.79 7.45 17.19
CA TYR A 133 -0.57 6.04 16.88
C TYR A 133 0.63 5.83 15.95
N ILE A 134 0.74 6.66 14.89
CA ILE A 134 1.88 6.64 13.95
C ILE A 134 3.18 6.97 14.68
N SER A 135 3.18 7.98 15.57
CA SER A 135 4.39 8.40 16.28
C SER A 135 4.93 7.32 17.21
N GLU A 136 4.04 6.54 17.84
CA GLU A 136 4.39 5.46 18.76
C GLU A 136 4.66 4.13 18.05
N TRP A 137 4.35 4.03 16.75
CA TRP A 137 4.55 2.80 15.99
C TRP A 137 5.99 2.33 16.03
N THR A 138 6.22 1.06 16.32
CA THR A 138 7.56 0.49 16.45
C THR A 138 7.83 -0.55 15.37
N LEU A 139 9.04 -0.53 14.82
CA LEU A 139 9.49 -1.50 13.84
C LEU A 139 10.29 -2.60 14.53
N GLY A 140 9.97 -3.85 14.20
CA GLY A 140 10.74 -4.99 14.69
C GLY A 140 12.04 -5.17 13.91
N ASN A 141 13.00 -5.86 14.54
CA ASN A 141 14.26 -6.22 13.90
C ASN A 141 14.11 -7.36 12.88
N ASP A 142 13.11 -8.22 13.03
CA ASP A 142 12.78 -9.25 12.06
C ASP A 142 11.62 -8.78 11.20
N GLN A 143 11.95 -8.30 10.01
CA GLN A 143 11.00 -7.84 8.99
C GLN A 143 10.86 -8.85 7.85
N SER A 144 11.16 -10.13 8.08
CA SER A 144 11.08 -11.16 7.06
C SER A 144 9.66 -11.69 6.84
N GLY A 145 9.38 -12.17 5.63
CA GLY A 145 8.11 -12.83 5.29
C GLY A 145 6.89 -11.99 5.66
N GLU A 146 5.89 -12.59 6.28
CA GLU A 146 4.65 -11.93 6.71
C GLU A 146 4.85 -10.86 7.78
N LYS A 147 5.98 -10.86 8.50
CA LYS A 147 6.27 -9.82 9.50
C LYS A 147 6.49 -8.46 8.86
N TYR A 148 6.97 -8.43 7.62
CA TYR A 148 7.15 -7.20 6.86
C TYR A 148 5.83 -6.42 6.77
N THR A 149 4.77 -7.04 6.28
CA THR A 149 3.47 -6.39 6.12
C THR A 149 2.85 -5.99 7.46
N LYS A 150 3.09 -6.75 8.54
CA LYS A 150 2.62 -6.41 9.90
C LYS A 150 3.29 -5.17 10.50
N TYR A 151 4.49 -4.79 10.04
CA TYR A 151 5.16 -3.56 10.46
C TYR A 151 4.87 -2.39 9.52
N ASP A 152 4.28 -2.64 8.37
CA ASP A 152 3.98 -1.63 7.36
C ASP A 152 2.65 -0.93 7.68
N LEU A 153 2.70 0.00 8.64
CA LEU A 153 1.53 0.77 9.03
C LEU A 153 1.03 1.62 7.86
N MET A 154 -0.25 1.47 7.55
CA MET A 154 -0.92 2.27 6.54
C MET A 154 -2.19 2.91 7.10
N THR A 155 -2.52 4.10 6.63
CA THR A 155 -3.77 4.80 6.97
C THR A 155 -4.48 5.29 5.71
N SER A 156 -5.76 5.54 5.83
CA SER A 156 -6.57 6.15 4.77
C SER A 156 -7.64 7.04 5.37
N SER A 157 -7.89 8.16 4.73
CA SER A 157 -9.08 8.97 4.99
C SER A 157 -9.94 8.96 3.73
N SER A 158 -11.18 8.56 3.86
CA SER A 158 -12.18 8.67 2.80
C SER A 158 -13.31 9.54 3.30
N SER A 159 -13.57 10.64 2.61
CA SER A 159 -14.86 11.29 2.74
C SER A 159 -15.84 10.47 1.92
N ALA A 160 -16.88 9.95 2.54
CA ALA A 160 -18.04 9.56 1.77
C ALA A 160 -18.53 10.82 1.05
N VAL A 161 -18.09 11.04 -0.18
CA VAL A 161 -18.68 12.05 -1.05
C VAL A 161 -20.05 11.52 -1.39
N VAL A 162 -20.98 11.80 -0.50
CA VAL A 162 -22.36 11.43 -0.72
C VAL A 162 -22.94 12.52 -1.59
N ASP A 163 -22.72 12.35 -2.87
CA ASP A 163 -23.69 12.85 -3.84
C ASP A 163 -24.94 11.93 -3.77
N ASN A 164 -25.98 12.29 -4.49
CA ASN A 164 -27.22 11.47 -4.55
C ASN A 164 -27.02 10.07 -5.15
N ARG A 165 -25.77 9.61 -5.32
CA ARG A 165 -25.34 8.36 -5.93
C ARG A 165 -24.63 7.41 -4.97
N PHE A 166 -24.48 7.77 -3.70
CA PHE A 166 -23.85 6.88 -2.73
C PHE A 166 -24.63 5.57 -2.62
N LYS A 167 -23.97 4.47 -2.96
CA LYS A 167 -24.58 3.13 -3.02
C LYS A 167 -24.21 2.26 -1.81
N GLY A 168 -23.67 2.86 -0.74
CA GLY A 168 -23.21 2.11 0.44
C GLY A 168 -21.81 1.52 0.30
N GLU A 169 -21.01 1.99 -0.66
CA GLU A 169 -19.63 1.55 -0.85
C GLU A 169 -18.65 2.64 -0.43
N ILE A 170 -17.65 2.26 0.38
CA ILE A 170 -16.55 3.13 0.79
C ILE A 170 -15.24 2.53 0.27
N ASN A 171 -14.47 3.35 -0.45
CA ASN A 171 -13.20 2.96 -1.00
C ASN A 171 -12.07 3.59 -0.18
N PHE A 172 -11.21 2.78 0.42
CA PHE A 172 -10.01 3.22 1.10
C PHE A 172 -8.79 3.03 0.20
N LYS A 173 -8.11 4.13 -0.09
CA LYS A 173 -6.78 4.10 -0.70
C LYS A 173 -5.76 4.29 0.40
N MET A 174 -5.14 3.20 0.83
CA MET A 174 -4.20 3.19 1.94
C MET A 174 -2.90 3.91 1.56
N GLN A 175 -2.36 4.67 2.50
CA GLN A 175 -1.08 5.36 2.38
C GLN A 175 -0.12 4.81 3.42
N HIS A 176 1.11 4.50 3.02
CA HIS A 176 2.13 4.01 3.93
C HIS A 176 2.61 5.11 4.88
N CYS A 177 2.58 4.85 6.18
CA CYS A 177 3.09 5.75 7.21
C CYS A 177 4.59 5.57 7.49
N MET A 178 5.16 4.46 7.02
CA MET A 178 6.60 4.20 7.10
C MET A 178 7.30 4.67 5.83
N ALA A 179 8.63 4.58 5.82
CA ALA A 179 9.44 4.76 4.62
C ALA A 179 10.12 3.44 4.26
N LEU A 180 10.45 3.26 2.98
CA LEU A 180 10.99 2.03 2.44
C LEU A 180 12.40 2.23 1.88
N ALA A 181 13.39 1.61 2.51
CA ALA A 181 14.73 1.49 1.94
C ALA A 181 14.86 0.14 1.22
N VAL A 182 15.24 0.18 -0.05
CA VAL A 182 15.41 -1.00 -0.91
C VAL A 182 16.89 -1.18 -1.20
N LEU A 183 17.47 -2.28 -0.75
CA LEU A 183 18.89 -2.57 -0.93
C LEU A 183 19.07 -3.63 -2.01
N LYS A 184 19.79 -3.27 -3.06
CA LYS A 184 20.25 -4.20 -4.10
C LYS A 184 21.70 -4.58 -3.84
N MET A 185 21.93 -5.87 -3.67
CA MET A 185 23.28 -6.41 -3.54
C MET A 185 23.96 -6.46 -4.92
N PRO A 186 25.31 -6.47 -4.96
CA PRO A 186 26.03 -6.50 -6.23
C PRO A 186 25.80 -7.83 -6.95
N ASN A 187 25.72 -7.74 -8.28
CA ASN A 187 25.87 -8.90 -9.14
C ASN A 187 27.37 -8.99 -9.55
N LEU A 188 28.05 -10.02 -9.06
CA LEU A 188 29.47 -10.21 -9.29
C LEU A 188 29.67 -11.04 -10.57
N VAL A 189 30.10 -10.38 -11.63
CA VAL A 189 30.36 -11.01 -12.91
C VAL A 189 31.88 -10.95 -13.19
N TYR A 190 32.47 -12.09 -13.50
CA TYR A 190 33.90 -12.24 -13.73
C TYR A 190 34.17 -12.82 -15.12
N ASN A 191 35.23 -12.34 -15.72
CA ASN A 191 35.81 -12.92 -16.92
C ASN A 191 37.13 -13.56 -16.56
N PHE A 192 37.33 -14.83 -16.91
CA PHE A 192 38.56 -15.57 -16.70
C PHE A 192 39.16 -15.88 -18.05
N ILE A 193 40.38 -15.41 -18.28
CA ILE A 193 41.10 -15.61 -19.55
C ILE A 193 42.45 -16.22 -19.23
N ASN A 194 42.71 -17.43 -19.73
CA ASN A 194 44.03 -18.00 -19.73
C ASN A 194 44.35 -18.57 -21.13
N SER A 195 45.54 -19.16 -21.33
CA SER A 195 45.97 -19.67 -22.65
C SER A 195 45.05 -20.71 -23.28
N ASP A 196 44.28 -21.43 -22.46
CA ASP A 196 43.55 -22.62 -22.89
C ASP A 196 42.02 -22.49 -22.73
N VAL A 197 41.56 -21.58 -21.87
CA VAL A 197 40.15 -21.43 -21.56
C VAL A 197 39.79 -19.96 -21.36
N THR A 198 38.69 -19.56 -22.00
CA THR A 198 38.01 -18.28 -21.72
C THR A 198 36.66 -18.59 -21.16
N ILE A 199 36.36 -18.02 -19.97
CA ILE A 199 35.04 -18.07 -19.37
C ILE A 199 34.58 -16.61 -19.23
N ASP A 200 33.59 -16.27 -20.03
CA ASP A 200 32.99 -14.94 -20.01
C ASP A 200 31.74 -14.96 -19.14
N ASP A 201 31.46 -13.83 -18.48
CA ASP A 201 30.23 -13.57 -17.72
C ASP A 201 29.93 -14.61 -16.63
N TYR A 202 30.98 -15.11 -15.95
CA TYR A 202 30.78 -16.00 -14.82
C TYR A 202 30.16 -15.24 -13.63
N GLU A 203 28.94 -15.59 -13.30
CA GLU A 203 28.24 -15.03 -12.13
C GLU A 203 28.68 -15.74 -10.85
N LEU A 204 29.31 -14.99 -9.95
CA LEU A 204 29.67 -15.46 -8.62
C LEU A 204 28.55 -15.07 -7.63
N PRO A 205 27.79 -16.04 -7.11
CA PRO A 205 26.77 -15.75 -6.09
C PRO A 205 27.42 -15.16 -4.83
N ILE A 206 26.84 -14.10 -4.31
CA ILE A 206 27.22 -13.62 -2.99
C ILE A 206 26.66 -14.55 -1.91
N THR A 207 27.39 -14.72 -0.83
CA THR A 207 27.00 -15.52 0.33
C THR A 207 27.18 -14.74 1.61
N ASN A 208 26.68 -15.26 2.73
CA ASN A 208 26.84 -14.70 4.06
C ASN A 208 26.47 -13.21 4.16
N ALA A 209 25.39 -12.81 3.45
CA ALA A 209 24.91 -11.44 3.56
C ALA A 209 24.38 -11.18 4.98
N SER A 210 24.88 -10.12 5.61
CA SER A 210 24.44 -9.65 6.91
C SER A 210 23.88 -8.24 6.80
N PHE A 211 22.93 -7.90 7.69
CA PHE A 211 22.25 -6.62 7.66
C PHE A 211 22.12 -6.05 9.06
N LYS A 212 22.39 -4.77 9.20
CA LYS A 212 22.13 -3.99 10.41
C LYS A 212 21.40 -2.71 10.04
N LEU A 213 20.45 -2.36 10.88
CA LEU A 213 19.76 -1.07 10.84
C LEU A 213 20.02 -0.33 12.16
N ASN A 214 20.63 0.85 12.10
CA ASN A 214 21.00 1.63 13.28
C ASN A 214 21.84 0.82 14.29
N ASN A 215 22.87 0.11 13.80
CA ASN A 215 23.80 -0.76 14.55
C ASN A 215 23.13 -2.02 15.19
N LYS A 216 21.87 -2.27 14.95
CA LYS A 216 21.16 -3.50 15.41
C LYS A 216 21.03 -4.46 14.25
N GLU A 217 21.26 -5.75 14.52
CA GLU A 217 21.00 -6.79 13.52
C GLU A 217 19.52 -6.79 13.12
N VAL A 218 19.26 -6.90 11.82
CA VAL A 218 17.93 -6.92 11.23
C VAL A 218 17.84 -8.02 10.17
N THR A 219 16.69 -8.66 10.09
CA THR A 219 16.36 -9.58 9.02
C THR A 219 15.37 -8.87 8.09
N PRO A 220 15.81 -8.35 6.92
CA PRO A 220 14.94 -7.63 6.00
C PRO A 220 14.01 -8.57 5.22
N TYR A 221 13.00 -8.00 4.61
CA TYR A 221 12.20 -8.73 3.64
C TYR A 221 12.98 -8.91 2.34
N TYR A 222 13.12 -10.17 1.90
CA TYR A 222 13.74 -10.48 0.61
C TYR A 222 12.68 -10.67 -0.46
N GLN A 223 12.66 -9.77 -1.44
CA GLN A 223 11.76 -9.86 -2.58
C GLN A 223 12.38 -10.69 -3.70
N LYS A 224 11.94 -11.92 -3.85
CA LYS A 224 12.49 -12.87 -4.82
C LYS A 224 12.42 -12.40 -6.28
N SER A 225 11.33 -11.70 -6.65
CA SER A 225 11.13 -11.24 -8.03
C SER A 225 12.14 -10.19 -8.49
N THR A 226 12.71 -9.41 -7.56
CA THR A 226 13.68 -8.34 -7.87
C THR A 226 15.07 -8.62 -7.33
N GLY A 227 15.24 -9.63 -6.48
CA GLY A 227 16.49 -9.94 -5.78
C GLY A 227 16.90 -8.87 -4.76
N ALA A 228 15.98 -8.02 -4.34
CA ALA A 228 16.26 -6.90 -3.46
C ALA A 228 15.80 -7.16 -2.02
N TYR A 229 16.50 -6.54 -1.07
CA TYR A 229 16.14 -6.55 0.35
C TYR A 229 15.40 -5.26 0.70
N ARG A 230 14.30 -5.36 1.42
CA ARG A 230 13.47 -4.24 1.82
C ARG A 230 13.52 -4.04 3.33
N PHE A 231 13.69 -2.79 3.74
CA PHE A 231 13.71 -2.35 5.14
C PHE A 231 12.67 -1.27 5.33
N LEU A 232 11.72 -1.51 6.22
CA LEU A 232 10.89 -0.44 6.74
C LEU A 232 11.71 0.38 7.72
N VAL A 233 11.65 1.69 7.57
CA VAL A 233 12.35 2.65 8.43
C VAL A 233 11.38 3.75 8.89
N LYS A 234 11.68 4.35 10.05
CA LYS A 234 10.90 5.50 10.53
C LYS A 234 11.07 6.69 9.59
N PRO A 235 9.98 7.32 9.16
CA PRO A 235 10.07 8.52 8.33
C PRO A 235 10.60 9.71 9.11
N GLY A 236 11.30 10.60 8.43
CA GLY A 236 11.78 11.83 9.02
C GLY A 236 12.98 11.68 9.96
N GLU A 237 13.40 10.47 10.28
CA GLU A 237 14.59 10.16 11.08
C GLU A 237 15.76 9.74 10.19
N GLU A 238 16.98 10.03 10.64
CA GLU A 238 18.17 9.49 9.98
C GLU A 238 18.32 8.01 10.35
N PHE A 239 18.59 7.18 9.36
CA PHE A 239 18.89 5.77 9.56
C PHE A 239 20.19 5.37 8.87
N LYS A 240 20.84 4.35 9.41
CA LYS A 240 22.05 3.75 8.87
C LYS A 240 21.81 2.28 8.55
N ILE A 241 21.98 1.91 7.28
CA ILE A 241 22.07 0.51 6.85
C ILE A 241 23.52 0.15 6.69
N GLU A 242 23.95 -0.95 7.29
CA GLU A 242 25.29 -1.50 7.16
C GLU A 242 25.26 -3.02 7.20
N GLY A 243 26.32 -3.64 6.69
CA GLY A 243 26.47 -5.08 6.71
C GLY A 243 27.68 -5.56 5.97
N SER A 244 27.75 -6.87 5.77
CA SER A 244 28.79 -7.53 4.99
C SER A 244 28.20 -8.58 4.06
N TYR A 245 28.97 -9.00 3.09
CA TYR A 245 28.71 -10.15 2.24
C TYR A 245 30.04 -10.78 1.82
N THR A 246 29.99 -12.03 1.41
CA THR A 246 31.14 -12.74 0.87
C THR A 246 30.95 -12.89 -0.65
N GLY A 247 31.84 -12.29 -1.42
CA GLY A 247 32.07 -12.56 -2.84
C GLY A 247 33.37 -13.37 -2.97
N VAL A 248 34.36 -12.84 -3.69
CA VAL A 248 35.73 -13.41 -3.69
C VAL A 248 36.36 -13.27 -2.30
N LYS A 249 36.03 -12.23 -1.58
CA LYS A 249 36.44 -11.96 -0.21
C LYS A 249 35.26 -11.35 0.56
N GLU A 250 35.42 -11.22 1.87
CA GLU A 250 34.47 -10.47 2.67
C GLU A 250 34.52 -8.99 2.34
N MET A 251 33.35 -8.41 2.10
CA MET A 251 33.14 -7.00 1.78
C MET A 251 32.15 -6.43 2.77
N THR A 252 32.32 -5.16 3.12
CA THR A 252 31.40 -4.41 3.98
C THR A 252 30.77 -3.25 3.21
N TYR A 253 29.58 -2.87 3.61
CA TYR A 253 28.89 -1.71 3.06
C TYR A 253 28.22 -0.90 4.15
N THR A 254 28.01 0.38 3.88
CA THR A 254 27.30 1.28 4.77
C THR A 254 26.62 2.39 3.95
N ALA A 255 25.42 2.77 4.37
CA ALA A 255 24.73 3.94 3.85
C ALA A 255 23.96 4.62 4.99
N THR A 256 23.99 5.95 5.02
CA THR A 256 23.19 6.77 5.93
C THR A 256 22.25 7.62 5.12
N ALA A 257 20.98 7.66 5.52
CA ALA A 257 19.95 8.37 4.79
C ALA A 257 18.80 8.80 5.71
N LYS A 258 17.92 9.63 5.13
CA LYS A 258 16.66 10.04 5.71
C LYS A 258 15.61 10.00 4.62
N LEU A 259 14.45 9.42 4.90
CA LEU A 259 13.34 9.31 3.97
C LEU A 259 12.08 9.93 4.57
N ASN A 260 11.21 10.40 3.70
CA ASN A 260 9.91 10.90 4.09
C ASN A 260 8.88 9.75 4.15
N GLU A 261 7.80 9.98 4.84
CA GLU A 261 6.65 9.09 4.91
C GLU A 261 6.17 8.68 3.50
N GLY A 262 5.79 7.42 3.35
CA GLY A 262 5.28 6.86 2.09
C GLY A 262 6.25 6.86 0.93
N THR A 263 7.56 7.11 1.18
CA THR A 263 8.56 7.14 0.10
C THR A 263 9.43 5.89 0.11
N ALA A 264 9.82 5.44 -1.09
CA ALA A 264 10.81 4.39 -1.30
C ALA A 264 12.08 4.95 -1.93
N LYS A 265 13.24 4.38 -1.60
CA LYS A 265 14.50 4.67 -2.27
C LYS A 265 15.37 3.43 -2.40
N VAL A 266 15.92 3.25 -3.61
CA VAL A 266 16.84 2.16 -3.92
C VAL A 266 18.27 2.57 -3.60
N TYR A 267 18.97 1.69 -2.90
CA TYR A 267 20.40 1.75 -2.61
C TYR A 267 21.08 0.54 -3.25
N THR A 268 22.11 0.76 -4.03
CA THR A 268 22.85 -0.31 -4.67
C THR A 268 24.21 -0.44 -4.02
N VAL A 269 24.51 -1.63 -3.53
CA VAL A 269 25.87 -1.96 -3.08
C VAL A 269 26.72 -2.18 -4.32
N SER A 270 27.71 -1.30 -4.54
CA SER A 270 28.63 -1.43 -5.67
C SER A 270 29.90 -2.13 -5.22
N ASP A 271 30.31 -3.15 -5.96
CA ASP A 271 31.66 -3.70 -5.87
C ASP A 271 32.55 -2.99 -6.90
N THR A 272 33.46 -2.16 -6.42
CA THR A 272 34.41 -1.43 -7.28
C THR A 272 35.60 -2.28 -7.72
N ASN A 273 35.71 -3.50 -7.20
CA ASN A 273 36.82 -4.40 -7.52
C ASN A 273 36.44 -5.33 -8.68
N LYS A 274 36.14 -4.78 -9.85
CA LYS A 274 36.22 -5.57 -11.09
C LYS A 274 37.68 -5.96 -11.27
N LYS A 275 38.01 -7.19 -10.95
CA LYS A 275 39.34 -7.75 -11.24
C LYS A 275 39.18 -8.69 -12.42
N GLU A 276 39.88 -8.38 -13.48
CA GLU A 276 40.26 -9.35 -14.50
C GLU A 276 41.28 -10.28 -13.88
N TYR A 277 41.08 -11.58 -13.93
CA TYR A 277 41.96 -12.61 -13.50
C TYR A 277 42.43 -13.44 -14.70
#